data_12f41d1fa4a84abf4a3f9526a9ea8bac
#
_entry.id   12f41d1fa4a84abf4a3f9526a9ea8bac
#
_cell.length_a   1.000
_cell.length_b   1.000
_cell.length_c   1.000
_cell.angle_alpha   90.00
_cell.angle_beta   90.00
_cell.angle_gamma   90.00
#
_symmetry.space_group_name_H-M   'P 1'
#
loop_
_entity.id
_entity.type
_entity.pdbx_description
1 polymer ?
#
loop_
_entity_poly.entity_id
_entity_poly.type
_entity_poly.pdbx_seq_one_letter_code
_entity_poly.pdbx_strand_id
1 'polypeptide(L)'
;MTESKPKDLAALTVKVHTLLGDLTADERNKVVTAVMTLFGEAVPAVGSGGSGSVGSGGKFTKSLATYLSEKQAHSNQVVRFLATADWLRLKGVTPLNTKAVTEALRNNNQSRLGNAPDVLNKNAAKGHIEKDGKNFFITPEGLASLGHQPD
;
A
#
# COMPACT_ATOMS: atom_id res chain seq x y z
N MET A 1 -12.51 25.09 39.75
CA MET A 1 -11.46 25.25 38.72
C MET A 1 -10.29 24.35 39.11
N THR A 2 -10.20 23.22 38.49
CA THR A 2 -9.03 22.33 38.64
C THR A 2 -7.92 22.84 37.74
N GLU A 3 -6.96 23.50 38.31
CA GLU A 3 -5.72 23.87 37.65
C GLU A 3 -5.01 22.59 37.22
N SER A 4 -5.05 22.31 35.92
CA SER A 4 -4.31 21.23 35.31
C SER A 4 -2.81 21.60 35.36
N LYS A 5 -2.11 21.10 36.36
CA LYS A 5 -0.66 21.24 36.49
C LYS A 5 -0.04 20.79 35.19
N PRO A 6 0.84 21.58 34.54
CA PRO A 6 1.47 21.15 33.28
C PRO A 6 2.21 19.84 33.53
N LYS A 7 1.73 18.79 32.93
CA LYS A 7 2.39 17.48 32.99
C LYS A 7 3.74 17.64 32.32
N ASP A 8 4.80 17.35 33.06
CA ASP A 8 6.13 17.34 32.50
C ASP A 8 6.26 16.21 31.49
N LEU A 9 6.05 16.55 30.21
CA LEU A 9 6.10 15.59 29.11
C LEU A 9 7.48 14.91 28.99
N ALA A 10 8.56 15.59 29.39
CA ALA A 10 9.89 15.01 29.38
C ALA A 10 10.02 13.89 30.42
N ALA A 11 9.52 14.09 31.63
CA ALA A 11 9.50 13.06 32.68
C ALA A 11 8.62 11.87 32.30
N LEU A 12 7.45 12.11 31.68
CA LEU A 12 6.59 11.05 31.17
C LEU A 12 7.23 10.26 30.04
N THR A 13 7.90 10.92 29.12
CA THR A 13 8.62 10.27 28.01
C THR A 13 9.71 9.34 28.54
N VAL A 14 10.47 9.78 29.52
CA VAL A 14 11.52 8.94 30.16
C VAL A 14 10.90 7.72 30.85
N LYS A 15 9.80 7.87 31.55
CA LYS A 15 9.09 6.75 32.20
C LYS A 15 8.57 5.75 31.17
N VAL A 16 7.97 6.22 30.09
CA VAL A 16 7.48 5.35 29.01
C VAL A 16 8.65 4.63 28.35
N HIS A 17 9.75 5.33 28.07
CA HIS A 17 10.95 4.74 27.50
C HIS A 17 11.53 3.62 28.39
N THR A 18 11.60 3.85 29.70
CA THR A 18 12.08 2.85 30.66
C THR A 18 11.15 1.63 30.71
N LEU A 19 9.83 1.84 30.75
CA LEU A 19 8.84 0.75 30.78
C LEU A 19 8.82 -0.08 29.50
N LEU A 20 9.08 0.55 28.35
CA LEU A 20 9.11 -0.12 27.06
C LEU A 20 10.51 -0.69 26.73
N GLY A 21 11.55 -0.32 27.49
CA GLY A 21 12.93 -0.73 27.22
C GLY A 21 13.17 -2.23 27.32
N ASP A 22 12.48 -2.90 28.23
CA ASP A 22 12.60 -4.34 28.48
C ASP A 22 11.72 -5.20 27.55
N LEU A 23 10.90 -4.56 26.70
CA LEU A 23 10.01 -5.25 25.78
C LEU A 23 10.63 -5.42 24.40
N THR A 24 10.30 -6.51 23.73
CA THR A 24 10.62 -6.70 22.30
C THR A 24 9.87 -5.68 21.43
N ALA A 25 10.31 -5.49 20.19
CA ALA A 25 9.65 -4.56 19.26
C ALA A 25 8.16 -4.87 19.07
N ASP A 26 7.78 -6.15 19.00
CA ASP A 26 6.38 -6.59 18.87
C ASP A 26 5.55 -6.28 20.12
N GLU A 27 6.10 -6.51 21.29
CA GLU A 27 5.43 -6.21 22.56
C GLU A 27 5.24 -4.71 22.77
N ARG A 28 6.24 -3.89 22.41
CA ARG A 28 6.11 -2.43 22.44
C ARG A 28 4.96 -1.95 21.56
N ASN A 29 4.88 -2.47 20.35
CA ASN A 29 3.81 -2.11 19.42
C ASN A 29 2.43 -2.49 19.97
N LYS A 30 2.28 -3.66 20.57
CA LYS A 30 1.02 -4.11 21.19
C LYS A 30 0.61 -3.22 22.34
N VAL A 31 1.55 -2.85 23.22
CA VAL A 31 1.28 -1.96 24.36
C VAL A 31 0.87 -0.56 23.90
N VAL A 32 1.61 0.02 22.94
CA VAL A 32 1.29 1.34 22.39
C VAL A 32 -0.08 1.33 21.72
N THR A 33 -0.36 0.29 20.92
CA THR A 33 -1.67 0.11 20.27
C THR A 33 -2.81 0.03 21.29
N ALA A 34 -2.65 -0.76 22.33
CA ALA A 34 -3.66 -0.90 23.39
C ALA A 34 -3.91 0.41 24.12
N VAL A 35 -2.86 1.16 24.43
CA VAL A 35 -2.98 2.47 25.09
C VAL A 35 -3.70 3.48 24.20
N MET A 36 -3.33 3.57 22.93
CA MET A 36 -3.97 4.48 21.97
C MET A 36 -5.46 4.14 21.79
N THR A 37 -5.78 2.85 21.71
CA THR A 37 -7.18 2.39 21.64
C THR A 37 -8.00 2.79 22.85
N LEU A 38 -7.42 2.73 24.07
CA LEU A 38 -8.08 3.16 25.30
C LEU A 38 -8.40 4.65 25.32
N PHE A 39 -7.57 5.47 24.67
CA PHE A 39 -7.79 6.92 24.56
C PHE A 39 -8.66 7.30 23.36
N GLY A 40 -9.13 6.34 22.56
CA GLY A 40 -9.97 6.59 21.38
C GLY A 40 -9.24 7.22 20.22
N GLU A 41 -7.91 7.17 20.23
CA GLU A 41 -7.09 7.69 19.13
C GLU A 41 -6.81 6.60 18.09
N ALA A 42 -6.87 6.97 16.81
CA ALA A 42 -6.55 6.06 15.72
C ALA A 42 -5.05 5.70 15.76
N VAL A 43 -4.75 4.42 15.94
CA VAL A 43 -3.37 3.92 15.94
C VAL A 43 -2.83 3.95 14.52
N PRO A 44 -1.66 4.52 14.27
CA PRO A 44 -0.98 4.28 13.00
C PRO A 44 -0.65 2.79 12.91
N ALA A 45 -1.28 2.11 11.97
CA ALA A 45 -1.11 0.67 11.77
C ALA A 45 0.36 0.33 11.44
N VAL A 46 1.07 -0.22 12.43
CA VAL A 46 2.32 -0.93 12.19
C VAL A 46 1.98 -2.41 11.97
N GLY A 47 2.00 -2.76 10.72
CA GLY A 47 1.99 -4.08 10.15
C GLY A 47 1.43 -5.26 10.94
N SER A 48 0.28 -5.72 10.56
CA SER A 48 -0.09 -7.13 10.40
C SER A 48 -1.56 -7.24 9.99
N GLY A 49 -1.79 -7.75 8.82
CA GLY A 49 -2.99 -8.42 8.34
C GLY A 49 -4.36 -7.98 8.85
N GLY A 50 -5.16 -7.33 8.01
CA GLY A 50 -6.58 -7.17 8.28
C GLY A 50 -7.18 -5.95 7.61
N SER A 51 -7.85 -6.22 6.54
CA SER A 51 -9.04 -5.55 6.00
C SER A 51 -9.33 -4.11 6.43
N GLY A 52 -9.27 -3.24 5.45
CA GLY A 52 -10.32 -2.25 5.28
C GLY A 52 -10.05 -0.87 5.80
N SER A 53 -10.22 -0.02 4.90
CA SER A 53 -10.80 1.30 5.00
C SER A 53 -9.88 2.45 4.61
N VAL A 54 -10.36 3.08 3.62
CA VAL A 54 -9.89 4.24 2.90
C VAL A 54 -9.75 5.43 3.84
N GLY A 55 -8.53 5.93 3.98
CA GLY A 55 -8.24 7.23 4.57
C GLY A 55 -7.36 8.02 3.63
N SER A 56 -7.86 9.14 3.17
CA SER A 56 -7.19 10.11 2.33
C SER A 56 -5.84 10.54 2.91
N GLY A 57 -4.76 10.35 2.17
CA GLY A 57 -3.43 10.89 2.47
C GLY A 57 -2.44 9.91 3.13
N GLY A 58 -2.82 8.67 3.44
CA GLY A 58 -1.93 7.65 3.97
C GLY A 58 -1.08 6.98 2.89
N LYS A 59 0.20 6.76 3.17
CA LYS A 59 1.09 5.94 2.37
C LYS A 59 0.44 4.60 2.05
N PHE A 60 0.25 4.28 0.77
CA PHE A 60 -0.37 3.02 0.36
C PHE A 60 0.46 1.82 0.85
N THR A 61 -0.09 1.04 1.77
CA THR A 61 0.64 -0.04 2.48
C THR A 61 0.22 -1.44 2.08
N LYS A 62 -0.82 -1.58 1.25
CA LYS A 62 -1.37 -2.87 0.84
C LYS A 62 -0.33 -3.72 0.11
N SER A 63 -0.22 -5.02 0.45
CA SER A 63 0.67 -5.93 -0.25
C SER A 63 0.22 -6.16 -1.70
N LEU A 64 1.17 -6.48 -2.59
CA LEU A 64 0.83 -6.78 -3.98
C LEU A 64 -0.08 -8.01 -4.10
N ALA A 65 0.17 -9.06 -3.30
CA ALA A 65 -0.65 -10.27 -3.29
C ALA A 65 -2.12 -9.96 -2.96
N THR A 66 -2.36 -9.19 -1.89
CA THR A 66 -3.70 -8.77 -1.50
C THR A 66 -4.36 -7.93 -2.59
N TYR A 67 -3.61 -6.99 -3.16
CA TYR A 67 -4.12 -6.12 -4.23
C TYR A 67 -4.52 -6.92 -5.48
N LEU A 68 -3.68 -7.86 -5.92
CA LEU A 68 -3.99 -8.73 -7.06
C LEU A 68 -5.21 -9.63 -6.80
N SER A 69 -5.39 -10.11 -5.57
CA SER A 69 -6.58 -10.89 -5.17
C SER A 69 -7.85 -10.06 -5.27
N GLU A 70 -7.84 -8.86 -4.73
CA GLU A 70 -8.98 -7.93 -4.79
C GLU A 70 -9.38 -7.58 -6.24
N LYS A 71 -8.39 -7.44 -7.12
CA LYS A 71 -8.60 -7.14 -8.54
C LYS A 71 -8.82 -8.39 -9.39
N GLN A 72 -8.91 -9.58 -8.79
CA GLN A 72 -9.05 -10.87 -9.47
C GLN A 72 -8.02 -11.09 -10.60
N ALA A 73 -6.79 -10.62 -10.36
CA ALA A 73 -5.74 -10.53 -11.35
C ALA A 73 -4.88 -11.79 -11.48
N HIS A 74 -5.17 -12.86 -10.71
CA HIS A 74 -4.32 -14.06 -10.68
C HIS A 74 -4.39 -14.90 -11.96
N SER A 75 -5.55 -14.99 -12.58
CA SER A 75 -5.79 -15.85 -13.75
C SER A 75 -5.49 -15.16 -15.09
N ASN A 76 -5.48 -13.85 -15.14
CA ASN A 76 -5.33 -13.09 -16.37
C ASN A 76 -4.09 -12.20 -16.35
N GLN A 77 -3.12 -12.49 -17.21
CA GLN A 77 -1.86 -11.73 -17.29
C GLN A 77 -2.06 -10.24 -17.66
N VAL A 78 -3.05 -9.94 -18.48
CA VAL A 78 -3.36 -8.56 -18.90
C VAL A 78 -3.86 -7.75 -17.70
N VAL A 79 -4.76 -8.32 -16.91
CA VAL A 79 -5.27 -7.71 -15.68
C VAL A 79 -4.17 -7.66 -14.61
N ARG A 80 -3.37 -8.71 -14.49
CA ARG A 80 -2.22 -8.75 -13.54
C ARG A 80 -1.21 -7.65 -13.81
N PHE A 81 -0.87 -7.43 -15.07
CA PHE A 81 0.02 -6.34 -15.46
C PHE A 81 -0.55 -4.98 -15.05
N LEU A 82 -1.80 -4.72 -15.42
CA LEU A 82 -2.48 -3.45 -15.14
C LEU A 82 -2.62 -3.21 -13.62
N ALA A 83 -3.04 -4.22 -12.88
CA ALA A 83 -3.19 -4.14 -11.41
C ALA A 83 -1.83 -3.94 -10.71
N THR A 84 -0.76 -4.58 -11.18
CA THR A 84 0.59 -4.38 -10.65
C THR A 84 1.09 -2.96 -10.94
N ALA A 85 0.85 -2.45 -12.13
CA ALA A 85 1.20 -1.09 -12.51
C ALA A 85 0.44 -0.05 -11.65
N ASP A 86 -0.84 -0.27 -11.40
CA ASP A 86 -1.63 0.59 -10.53
C ASP A 86 -1.16 0.53 -9.07
N TRP A 87 -0.83 -0.66 -8.56
CA TRP A 87 -0.23 -0.82 -7.24
C TRP A 87 1.09 -0.04 -7.10
N LEU A 88 1.95 -0.07 -8.11
CA LEU A 88 3.18 0.73 -8.15
C LEU A 88 2.88 2.23 -8.14
N ARG A 89 1.92 2.68 -8.94
CA ARG A 89 1.45 4.06 -8.98
C ARG A 89 0.97 4.53 -7.60
N LEU A 90 0.15 3.73 -6.93
CA LEU A 90 -0.35 4.03 -5.58
C LEU A 90 0.77 4.08 -4.53
N LYS A 91 1.86 3.35 -4.75
CA LYS A 91 3.08 3.45 -3.93
C LYS A 91 3.98 4.64 -4.27
N GLY A 92 3.62 5.44 -5.25
CA GLY A 92 4.40 6.59 -5.68
C GLY A 92 5.58 6.25 -6.60
N VAL A 93 5.60 5.06 -7.19
CA VAL A 93 6.63 4.67 -8.15
C VAL A 93 6.29 5.26 -9.51
N THR A 94 7.06 6.24 -9.94
CA THR A 94 6.95 6.90 -11.25
C THR A 94 8.35 7.17 -11.79
N PRO A 95 8.58 7.06 -13.09
CA PRO A 95 7.63 6.61 -14.14
C PRO A 95 7.38 5.10 -14.10
N LEU A 96 6.21 4.67 -14.60
CA LEU A 96 5.88 3.27 -14.78
C LEU A 96 6.52 2.73 -16.06
N ASN A 97 7.10 1.55 -15.98
CA ASN A 97 7.63 0.84 -17.14
C ASN A 97 7.52 -0.68 -16.95
N THR A 98 7.68 -1.43 -18.03
CA THR A 98 7.55 -2.88 -18.05
C THR A 98 8.51 -3.57 -17.05
N LYS A 99 9.73 -3.03 -16.92
CA LYS A 99 10.73 -3.55 -15.99
C LYS A 99 10.26 -3.44 -14.54
N ALA A 100 9.75 -2.28 -14.14
CA ALA A 100 9.23 -2.05 -12.78
C ALA A 100 8.09 -3.01 -12.44
N VAL A 101 7.17 -3.25 -13.37
CA VAL A 101 6.06 -4.21 -13.20
C VAL A 101 6.60 -5.64 -13.03
N THR A 102 7.54 -6.06 -13.87
CA THR A 102 8.14 -7.40 -13.81
C THR A 102 8.92 -7.61 -12.51
N GLU A 103 9.68 -6.61 -12.08
CA GLU A 103 10.43 -6.66 -10.82
C GLU A 103 9.50 -6.68 -9.61
N ALA A 104 8.41 -5.90 -9.63
CA ALA A 104 7.42 -5.92 -8.56
C ALA A 104 6.78 -7.29 -8.39
N LEU A 105 6.39 -7.95 -9.47
CA LEU A 105 5.87 -9.32 -9.43
C LEU A 105 6.90 -10.30 -8.87
N ARG A 106 8.15 -10.22 -9.33
CA ARG A 106 9.24 -11.08 -8.86
C ARG A 106 9.52 -10.88 -7.38
N ASN A 107 9.67 -9.64 -6.94
CA ASN A 107 10.03 -9.30 -5.57
C ASN A 107 8.93 -9.63 -4.55
N ASN A 108 7.69 -9.75 -5.01
CA ASN A 108 6.54 -10.13 -4.18
C ASN A 108 6.10 -11.59 -4.40
N ASN A 109 6.95 -12.43 -4.99
CA ASN A 109 6.70 -13.85 -5.24
C ASN A 109 5.38 -14.11 -6.01
N GLN A 110 5.02 -13.20 -6.90
CA GLN A 110 3.83 -13.35 -7.74
C GLN A 110 4.18 -14.05 -9.06
N SER A 111 3.17 -14.66 -9.68
CA SER A 111 3.33 -15.33 -10.97
C SER A 111 3.88 -14.38 -12.04
N ARG A 112 4.90 -14.81 -12.74
CA ARG A 112 5.55 -14.04 -13.80
C ARG A 112 4.61 -13.87 -15.00
N LEU A 113 4.87 -12.81 -15.76
CA LEU A 113 4.25 -12.61 -17.05
C LEU A 113 5.03 -13.41 -18.11
N GLY A 114 4.33 -14.10 -19.00
CA GLY A 114 4.97 -14.87 -20.08
C GLY A 114 5.69 -13.95 -21.07
N ASN A 115 5.06 -12.87 -21.49
CA ASN A 115 5.62 -11.85 -22.37
C ASN A 115 5.13 -10.47 -21.93
N ALA A 116 5.89 -9.80 -21.09
CA ALA A 116 5.50 -8.51 -20.52
C ALA A 116 5.30 -7.41 -21.59
N PRO A 117 6.13 -7.27 -22.64
CA PRO A 117 5.88 -6.33 -23.72
C PRO A 117 4.57 -6.60 -24.49
N ASP A 118 4.22 -7.86 -24.73
CA ASP A 118 2.97 -8.23 -25.39
C ASP A 118 1.76 -7.88 -24.51
N VAL A 119 1.87 -8.15 -23.22
CA VAL A 119 0.82 -7.82 -22.25
C VAL A 119 0.63 -6.31 -22.12
N LEU A 120 1.70 -5.52 -22.16
CA LEU A 120 1.64 -4.06 -22.25
C LEU A 120 0.89 -3.61 -23.52
N ASN A 121 1.24 -4.19 -24.68
CA ASN A 121 0.58 -3.87 -25.94
C ASN A 121 -0.92 -4.19 -25.92
N LYS A 122 -1.30 -5.32 -25.32
CA LYS A 122 -2.71 -5.70 -25.13
C LYS A 122 -3.48 -4.72 -24.27
N ASN A 123 -2.86 -4.21 -23.19
CA ASN A 123 -3.46 -3.16 -22.36
C ASN A 123 -3.58 -1.84 -23.14
N ALA A 124 -2.56 -1.46 -23.91
CA ALA A 124 -2.59 -0.27 -24.75
C ALA A 124 -3.67 -0.36 -25.83
N ALA A 125 -3.82 -1.51 -26.49
CA ALA A 125 -4.86 -1.75 -27.49
C ALA A 125 -6.28 -1.66 -26.91
N LYS A 126 -6.45 -1.96 -25.61
CA LYS A 126 -7.73 -1.81 -24.91
C LYS A 126 -7.97 -0.38 -24.39
N GLY A 127 -7.02 0.52 -24.57
CA GLY A 127 -7.10 1.87 -24.02
C GLY A 127 -6.85 1.97 -22.52
N HIS A 128 -6.38 0.90 -21.87
CA HIS A 128 -6.12 0.89 -20.43
C HIS A 128 -4.81 1.57 -20.05
N ILE A 129 -3.89 1.67 -21.01
CA ILE A 129 -2.55 2.22 -20.84
C ILE A 129 -2.22 3.07 -22.06
N GLU A 130 -1.58 4.20 -21.82
CA GLU A 130 -0.98 5.01 -22.87
C GLU A 130 0.55 4.97 -22.73
N LYS A 131 1.24 4.75 -23.85
CA LYS A 131 2.69 4.62 -23.89
C LYS A 131 3.35 5.98 -24.07
N ASP A 132 4.43 6.19 -23.33
CA ASP A 132 5.32 7.33 -23.47
C ASP A 132 6.77 6.83 -23.57
N GLY A 133 7.22 6.54 -24.77
CA GLY A 133 8.55 5.97 -25.02
C GLY A 133 8.72 4.59 -24.35
N LYS A 134 9.65 4.50 -23.39
CA LYS A 134 9.89 3.30 -22.58
C LYS A 134 8.97 3.20 -21.35
N ASN A 135 8.29 4.28 -21.06
CA ASN A 135 7.38 4.39 -19.93
C ASN A 135 5.92 4.31 -20.38
N PHE A 136 5.02 4.27 -19.43
CA PHE A 136 3.59 4.33 -19.70
C PHE A 136 2.85 4.92 -18.50
N PHE A 137 1.61 5.30 -18.70
CA PHE A 137 0.68 5.65 -17.64
C PHE A 137 -0.64 4.93 -17.83
N ILE A 138 -1.37 4.76 -16.73
CA ILE A 138 -2.67 4.11 -16.73
C ILE A 138 -3.72 5.17 -17.04
N THR A 139 -4.60 4.87 -17.98
CA THR A 139 -5.70 5.76 -18.38
C THR A 139 -6.86 5.66 -17.39
N PRO A 140 -7.80 6.63 -17.39
CA PRO A 140 -9.05 6.51 -16.63
C PRO A 140 -9.83 5.23 -16.94
N GLU A 141 -9.86 4.79 -18.19
CA GLU A 141 -10.46 3.51 -18.61
C GLU A 141 -9.75 2.31 -17.97
N GLY A 142 -8.42 2.36 -17.90
CA GLY A 142 -7.63 1.33 -17.22
C GLY A 142 -7.95 1.25 -15.74
N LEU A 143 -8.06 2.38 -15.07
CA LEU A 143 -8.47 2.45 -13.66
C LEU A 143 -9.90 1.93 -13.46
N ALA A 144 -10.83 2.34 -14.32
CA ALA A 144 -12.21 1.87 -14.27
C ALA A 144 -12.30 0.34 -14.46
N SER A 145 -11.46 -0.23 -15.34
CA SER A 145 -11.41 -1.70 -15.55
C SER A 145 -10.92 -2.47 -14.32
N LEU A 146 -10.19 -1.81 -13.43
CA LEU A 146 -9.75 -2.35 -12.13
C LEU A 146 -10.77 -2.09 -11.00
N GLY A 147 -11.93 -1.49 -11.32
CA GLY A 147 -12.96 -1.17 -10.35
C GLY A 147 -12.71 0.13 -9.57
N HIS A 148 -11.82 0.99 -10.04
CA HIS A 148 -11.75 2.36 -9.53
C HIS A 148 -12.88 3.18 -10.14
N GLN A 149 -13.68 3.82 -9.32
CA GLN A 149 -14.68 4.75 -9.82
C GLN A 149 -13.99 6.02 -10.33
N PRO A 150 -14.37 6.53 -11.48
CA PRO A 150 -13.92 7.87 -11.91
C PRO A 150 -14.49 8.90 -10.94
N ASP A 151 -13.64 9.78 -10.47
CA ASP A 151 -14.07 10.96 -9.71
C ASP A 151 -14.85 11.93 -10.60
#